data_91234d83d09e0814d388b09454c22add
#
_entry.id   91234d83d09e0814d388b09454c22add
#
_cell.length_a   1.000
_cell.length_b   1.000
_cell.length_c   1.000
_cell.angle_alpha   90.00
_cell.angle_beta   90.00
_cell.angle_gamma   90.00
#
_symmetry.space_group_name_H-M   'P 1'
#
loop_
_entity.id
_entity.type
_entity.pdbx_description
1 polymer ?
#
loop_
_entity_poly.entity_id
_entity_poly.type
_entity_poly.pdbx_seq_one_letter_code
_entity_poly.pdbx_strand_id
1 'polypeptide(L)'
;SGSEASKTISLRDLYHQTGQRFGTIQSMGIGAGYGEILHYLRLMLSRSPLRKLPLSNDLARIPAAFAVKMLGNANVFVGLLEDYGYPENRVTYDPENSDHLHIEYTIAPELKSRRKAFRKAIRQAFRRHRKLFLSMQPELNFGHPCGTLRFGGDPKTSVLDRTCKTHDLDNLWVVDSSFMPSSFGVN
;
A
#
# COMPACT_ATOMS: atom_id res chain seq x y z
N SER A 1 22.29 0.22 18.51
CA SER A 1 21.30 0.11 17.44
C SER A 1 20.31 -0.97 17.83
N GLY A 2 19.21 -0.54 18.42
CA GLY A 2 18.20 -1.45 18.95
C GLY A 2 17.46 -2.18 17.83
N SER A 3 17.45 -3.47 17.92
CA SER A 3 16.59 -4.38 17.17
C SER A 3 15.18 -4.40 17.75
N GLU A 4 14.52 -3.23 17.89
CA GLU A 4 13.12 -3.22 18.26
C GLU A 4 12.28 -3.65 17.07
N ALA A 5 11.30 -4.52 17.32
CA ALA A 5 10.39 -5.00 16.28
C ALA A 5 9.63 -3.81 15.65
N SER A 6 9.81 -3.57 14.36
CA SER A 6 9.29 -2.40 13.68
C SER A 6 7.76 -2.33 13.60
N LYS A 7 7.02 -3.43 13.76
CA LYS A 7 5.56 -3.49 13.59
C LYS A 7 4.86 -4.02 14.83
N THR A 8 5.16 -3.42 15.98
CA THR A 8 4.67 -3.87 17.28
C THR A 8 3.17 -3.70 17.50
N ILE A 9 2.52 -2.77 16.80
CA ILE A 9 1.09 -2.49 16.92
C ILE A 9 0.44 -2.56 15.56
N SER A 10 -0.62 -3.38 15.45
CA SER A 10 -1.47 -3.46 14.27
C SER A 10 -2.94 -3.27 14.68
N LEU A 11 -3.60 -2.29 14.09
CA LEU A 11 -5.02 -2.01 14.31
C LEU A 11 -5.82 -2.62 13.18
N ARG A 12 -6.59 -3.68 13.50
CA ARG A 12 -7.39 -4.45 12.55
C ARG A 12 -8.88 -4.07 12.53
N ASP A 13 -9.32 -3.27 13.50
CA ASP A 13 -10.75 -2.91 13.66
C ASP A 13 -11.36 -2.24 12.43
N LEU A 14 -10.52 -1.65 11.57
CA LEU A 14 -10.96 -1.02 10.33
C LEU A 14 -11.01 -1.98 9.13
N TYR A 15 -10.54 -3.24 9.30
CA TYR A 15 -10.48 -4.18 8.19
C TYR A 15 -11.87 -4.55 7.64
N HIS A 16 -12.83 -4.76 8.53
CA HIS A 16 -14.20 -5.17 8.20
C HIS A 16 -15.24 -4.13 8.61
N GLN A 17 -14.99 -2.85 8.39
CA GLN A 17 -15.96 -1.83 8.74
C GLN A 17 -17.05 -1.68 7.67
N THR A 18 -18.32 -1.77 8.08
CA THR A 18 -19.48 -1.44 7.23
C THR A 18 -19.58 -2.20 5.91
N GLY A 19 -19.19 -3.50 5.89
CA GLY A 19 -19.23 -4.32 4.68
C GLY A 19 -18.15 -3.98 3.63
N GLN A 20 -17.25 -3.05 3.94
CA GLN A 20 -16.09 -2.74 3.10
C GLN A 20 -14.83 -3.31 3.73
N ARG A 21 -13.98 -3.91 2.91
CA ARG A 21 -12.65 -4.31 3.33
C ARG A 21 -11.71 -3.13 3.14
N PHE A 22 -11.26 -2.54 4.24
CA PHE A 22 -10.25 -1.50 4.16
C PHE A 22 -8.84 -2.09 4.21
N GLY A 23 -8.40 -2.46 5.38
CA GLY A 23 -7.06 -2.94 5.63
C GLY A 23 -6.62 -2.64 7.06
N THR A 24 -5.34 -2.64 7.30
CA THR A 24 -4.77 -2.47 8.64
C THR A 24 -3.99 -1.17 8.77
N ILE A 25 -3.86 -0.70 10.01
CA ILE A 25 -2.96 0.38 10.36
C ILE A 25 -1.85 -0.23 11.22
N GLN A 26 -0.60 -0.10 10.79
CA GLN A 26 0.54 -0.68 11.49
C GLN A 26 1.53 0.40 11.91
N SER A 27 2.09 0.24 13.11
CA SER A 27 3.21 1.07 13.55
C SER A 27 4.44 0.77 12.69
N MET A 28 5.16 1.82 12.30
CA MET A 28 6.45 1.67 11.60
C MET A 28 7.62 1.47 12.57
N GLY A 29 7.38 1.57 13.90
CA GLY A 29 8.44 1.50 14.89
C GLY A 29 9.43 2.69 14.85
N ILE A 30 9.06 3.76 14.15
CA ILE A 30 9.87 4.98 14.03
C ILE A 30 9.06 6.20 14.48
N GLY A 31 9.76 7.16 15.06
CA GLY A 31 9.21 8.49 15.35
C GLY A 31 9.22 9.38 14.11
N ALA A 32 8.35 10.37 14.08
CA ALA A 32 8.32 11.39 13.03
C ALA A 32 9.45 12.42 13.27
N GLY A 33 10.69 12.00 13.00
CA GLY A 33 11.85 12.89 13.08
C GLY A 33 11.94 13.88 11.91
N TYR A 34 12.92 14.76 11.99
CA TYR A 34 13.16 15.77 10.94
C TYR A 34 13.42 15.13 9.58
N GLY A 35 14.21 14.07 9.55
CA GLY A 35 14.58 13.37 8.31
C GLY A 35 13.37 12.78 7.60
N GLU A 36 12.50 12.09 8.33
CA GLU A 36 11.29 11.48 7.82
C GLU A 36 10.32 12.53 7.28
N ILE A 37 10.07 13.59 8.04
CA ILE A 37 9.18 14.68 7.62
C ILE A 37 9.74 15.40 6.41
N LEU A 38 11.05 15.71 6.39
CA LEU A 38 11.69 16.34 5.27
C LEU A 38 11.62 15.48 4.01
N HIS A 39 11.85 14.17 4.13
CA HIS A 39 11.74 13.24 3.02
C HIS A 39 10.32 13.28 2.40
N TYR A 40 9.27 13.17 3.20
CA TYR A 40 7.91 13.22 2.70
C TYR A 40 7.51 14.57 2.11
N LEU A 41 7.98 15.68 2.68
CA LEU A 41 7.74 17.01 2.11
C LEU A 41 8.44 17.18 0.76
N ARG A 42 9.67 16.70 0.61
CA ARG A 42 10.38 16.68 -0.67
C ARG A 42 9.66 15.83 -1.71
N LEU A 43 9.17 14.66 -1.30
CA LEU A 43 8.39 13.79 -2.18
C LEU A 43 7.09 14.46 -2.64
N MET A 44 6.40 15.19 -1.76
CA MET A 44 5.22 15.99 -2.11
C MET A 44 5.57 17.11 -3.10
N LEU A 45 6.66 17.83 -2.86
CA LEU A 45 7.11 18.90 -3.75
C LEU A 45 7.52 18.38 -5.13
N SER A 46 8.24 17.27 -5.19
CA SER A 46 8.65 16.65 -6.47
C SER A 46 7.47 16.23 -7.36
N ARG A 47 6.33 15.93 -6.74
CA ARG A 47 5.08 15.55 -7.42
C ARG A 47 4.13 16.73 -7.68
N SER A 48 4.51 17.94 -7.27
CA SER A 48 3.73 19.17 -7.43
C SER A 48 4.24 20.02 -8.60
N PRO A 49 3.46 21.00 -9.08
CA PRO A 49 3.94 21.98 -10.05
C PRO A 49 5.18 22.77 -9.56
N LEU A 50 5.35 22.87 -8.25
CA LEU A 50 6.47 23.56 -7.60
C LEU A 50 7.82 22.88 -7.82
N ARG A 51 7.85 21.63 -8.35
CA ARG A 51 9.11 20.92 -8.70
C ARG A 51 10.03 21.68 -9.65
N LYS A 52 9.45 22.61 -10.43
CA LYS A 52 10.19 23.42 -11.41
C LYS A 52 10.87 24.63 -10.79
N LEU A 53 10.59 24.97 -9.53
CA LEU A 53 11.22 26.10 -8.86
C LEU A 53 12.64 25.73 -8.43
N PRO A 54 13.65 26.57 -8.71
CA PRO A 54 14.97 26.40 -8.14
C PRO A 54 14.86 26.45 -6.61
N LEU A 55 15.62 25.61 -5.90
CA LEU A 55 15.60 25.49 -4.43
C LEU A 55 14.34 24.84 -3.84
N SER A 56 13.46 24.23 -4.62
CA SER A 56 12.25 23.58 -4.09
C SER A 56 12.57 22.55 -2.99
N ASN A 57 13.67 21.83 -3.10
CA ASN A 57 14.11 20.87 -2.08
C ASN A 57 14.59 21.54 -0.78
N ASP A 58 15.16 22.71 -0.84
CA ASP A 58 15.62 23.46 0.33
C ASP A 58 14.47 24.19 1.02
N LEU A 59 13.46 24.63 0.26
CA LEU A 59 12.24 25.21 0.80
C LEU A 59 11.48 24.24 1.71
N ALA A 60 11.63 22.92 1.52
CA ALA A 60 11.04 21.91 2.38
C ALA A 60 11.63 21.89 3.79
N ARG A 61 12.83 22.44 4.02
CA ARG A 61 13.52 22.40 5.32
C ARG A 61 12.82 23.23 6.39
N ILE A 62 12.31 24.41 6.03
CA ILE A 62 11.62 25.30 6.97
C ILE A 62 10.32 24.68 7.49
N PRO A 63 9.37 24.25 6.62
CA PRO A 63 8.16 23.59 7.10
C PRO A 63 8.46 22.24 7.79
N ALA A 64 9.53 21.53 7.43
CA ALA A 64 9.93 20.33 8.14
C ALA A 64 10.37 20.63 9.58
N ALA A 65 11.21 21.62 9.80
CA ALA A 65 11.63 22.01 11.13
C ALA A 65 10.46 22.47 12.00
N PHE A 66 9.51 23.23 11.44
CA PHE A 66 8.30 23.65 12.12
C PHE A 66 7.39 22.45 12.46
N ALA A 67 7.20 21.52 11.51
CA ALA A 67 6.37 20.34 11.71
C ALA A 67 6.93 19.42 12.80
N VAL A 68 8.24 19.23 12.88
CA VAL A 68 8.90 18.48 13.97
C VAL A 68 8.60 19.14 15.32
N LYS A 69 8.73 20.46 15.41
CA LYS A 69 8.46 21.18 16.64
C LYS A 69 6.98 21.06 17.08
N MET A 70 6.05 21.01 16.11
CA MET A 70 4.62 20.86 16.40
C MET A 70 4.20 19.42 16.72
N LEU A 71 4.78 18.43 16.02
CA LEU A 71 4.39 17.02 16.13
C LEU A 71 5.09 16.34 17.30
N GLY A 72 6.21 16.89 17.79
CA GLY A 72 6.99 16.29 18.87
C GLY A 72 7.44 14.87 18.51
N ASN A 73 7.34 13.94 19.46
CA ASN A 73 7.68 12.53 19.26
C ASN A 73 6.50 11.71 18.67
N ALA A 74 5.87 12.23 17.62
CA ALA A 74 4.76 11.52 16.98
C ALA A 74 5.24 10.20 16.37
N ASN A 75 4.46 9.14 16.56
CA ASN A 75 4.72 7.86 15.95
C ASN A 75 4.24 7.85 14.49
N VAL A 76 5.00 7.21 13.62
CA VAL A 76 4.63 6.99 12.23
C VAL A 76 3.86 5.68 12.09
N PHE A 77 2.69 5.75 11.45
CA PHE A 77 1.86 4.61 11.10
C PHE A 77 1.70 4.53 9.59
N VAL A 78 1.65 3.33 9.07
CA VAL A 78 1.25 3.04 7.70
C VAL A 78 -0.15 2.44 7.69
N GLY A 79 -1.03 3.00 6.85
CA GLY A 79 -2.32 2.40 6.54
C GLY A 79 -2.19 1.60 5.25
N LEU A 80 -2.31 0.30 5.34
CA LEU A 80 -2.29 -0.63 4.22
C LEU A 80 -3.72 -0.89 3.79
N LEU A 81 -4.08 -0.48 2.59
CA LEU A 81 -5.39 -0.71 2.01
C LEU A 81 -5.35 -1.95 1.14
N GLU A 82 -6.31 -2.85 1.33
CA GLU A 82 -6.45 -4.04 0.49
C GLU A 82 -6.72 -3.63 -0.96
N ASP A 83 -6.00 -4.21 -1.89
CA ASP A 83 -6.26 -4.09 -3.31
C ASP A 83 -6.84 -5.38 -3.87
N TYR A 84 -7.81 -5.26 -4.78
CA TYR A 84 -8.46 -6.39 -5.42
C TYR A 84 -7.81 -6.68 -6.77
N GLY A 85 -7.92 -7.94 -7.20
CA GLY A 85 -7.53 -8.32 -8.54
C GLY A 85 -8.54 -7.79 -9.58
N TYR A 86 -8.09 -6.96 -10.50
CA TYR A 86 -8.86 -6.47 -11.64
C TYR A 86 -8.30 -7.09 -12.92
N PRO A 87 -9.15 -7.52 -13.88
CA PRO A 87 -8.68 -8.13 -15.13
C PRO A 87 -7.77 -7.23 -15.97
N GLU A 88 -7.91 -5.91 -15.80
CA GLU A 88 -7.10 -4.91 -16.50
C GLU A 88 -5.67 -4.82 -15.93
N ASN A 89 -5.50 -5.23 -14.67
CA ASN A 89 -4.19 -5.26 -14.01
C ASN A 89 -3.57 -6.64 -14.20
N ARG A 90 -2.58 -6.73 -15.07
CA ARG A 90 -2.02 -8.01 -15.49
C ARG A 90 -0.52 -7.94 -15.77
N VAL A 91 0.08 -9.10 -15.74
CA VAL A 91 1.44 -9.34 -16.19
C VAL A 91 1.37 -10.11 -17.50
N THR A 92 2.05 -9.62 -18.53
CA THR A 92 2.19 -10.31 -19.80
C THR A 92 3.65 -10.69 -20.02
N TYR A 93 3.83 -11.85 -20.64
CA TYR A 93 5.13 -12.40 -20.99
C TYR A 93 5.27 -12.37 -22.52
N ASP A 94 6.41 -11.88 -22.99
CA ASP A 94 6.77 -11.91 -24.40
C ASP A 94 7.82 -13.01 -24.61
N PRO A 95 7.48 -14.10 -25.33
CA PRO A 95 8.42 -15.19 -25.58
C PRO A 95 9.66 -14.76 -26.41
N GLU A 96 9.52 -13.74 -27.25
CA GLU A 96 10.62 -13.22 -28.08
C GLU A 96 11.57 -12.31 -27.28
N ASN A 97 11.10 -11.80 -26.12
CA ASN A 97 11.86 -10.94 -25.23
C ASN A 97 11.73 -11.41 -23.77
N SER A 98 12.17 -12.66 -23.55
CA SER A 98 11.94 -13.40 -22.30
C SER A 98 12.55 -12.77 -21.03
N ASP A 99 13.46 -11.81 -21.19
CA ASP A 99 14.12 -11.13 -20.06
C ASP A 99 13.27 -10.02 -19.45
N HIS A 100 12.13 -9.68 -20.08
CA HIS A 100 11.28 -8.60 -19.65
C HIS A 100 9.83 -9.04 -19.42
N LEU A 101 9.31 -8.76 -18.22
CA LEU A 101 7.89 -8.86 -17.92
C LEU A 101 7.24 -7.49 -18.16
N HIS A 102 6.14 -7.47 -18.88
CA HIS A 102 5.32 -6.29 -19.04
C HIS A 102 4.21 -6.26 -17.98
N ILE A 103 4.20 -5.22 -17.15
CA ILE A 103 3.22 -5.07 -16.08
C ILE A 103 2.29 -3.90 -16.42
N GLU A 104 1.02 -4.21 -16.65
CA GLU A 104 -0.05 -3.22 -16.80
C GLU A 104 -0.76 -3.07 -15.46
N TYR A 105 -0.70 -1.86 -14.89
CA TYR A 105 -1.38 -1.57 -13.63
C TYR A 105 -2.06 -0.20 -13.65
N THR A 106 -3.35 -0.19 -13.39
CA THR A 106 -4.14 1.03 -13.26
C THR A 106 -4.88 1.03 -11.92
N ILE A 107 -4.77 2.14 -11.19
CA ILE A 107 -5.50 2.31 -9.93
C ILE A 107 -6.99 2.48 -10.23
N ALA A 108 -7.79 1.49 -9.85
CA ALA A 108 -9.23 1.49 -10.07
C ALA A 108 -9.91 2.68 -9.37
N PRO A 109 -10.98 3.25 -9.97
CA PRO A 109 -11.77 4.31 -9.32
C PRO A 109 -12.35 3.86 -7.98
N GLU A 110 -12.72 2.58 -7.86
CA GLU A 110 -13.19 1.96 -6.62
C GLU A 110 -12.12 2.04 -5.52
N LEU A 111 -10.88 1.68 -5.82
CA LEU A 111 -9.78 1.73 -4.87
C LEU A 111 -9.53 3.16 -4.37
N LYS A 112 -9.64 4.16 -5.27
CA LYS A 112 -9.54 5.59 -4.89
C LYS A 112 -10.67 6.00 -3.94
N SER A 113 -11.89 5.55 -4.21
CA SER A 113 -13.06 5.80 -3.38
C SER A 113 -12.91 5.15 -1.99
N ARG A 114 -12.52 3.87 -1.95
CA ARG A 114 -12.30 3.10 -0.73
C ARG A 114 -11.15 3.69 0.10
N ARG A 115 -10.07 4.16 -0.54
CA ARG A 115 -9.01 4.90 0.14
C ARG A 115 -9.53 6.17 0.83
N LYS A 116 -10.41 6.94 0.17
CA LYS A 116 -11.03 8.13 0.77
C LYS A 116 -11.86 7.77 2.00
N ALA A 117 -12.65 6.70 1.92
CA ALA A 117 -13.44 6.18 3.03
C ALA A 117 -12.55 5.66 4.17
N PHE A 118 -11.49 4.93 3.87
CA PHE A 118 -10.51 4.45 4.85
C PHE A 118 -9.85 5.61 5.61
N ARG A 119 -9.42 6.66 4.91
CA ARG A 119 -8.87 7.87 5.56
C ARG A 119 -9.89 8.56 6.46
N LYS A 120 -11.17 8.56 6.10
CA LYS A 120 -12.25 9.08 6.97
C LYS A 120 -12.39 8.22 8.22
N ALA A 121 -12.38 6.90 8.08
CA ALA A 121 -12.43 5.97 9.20
C ALA A 121 -11.23 6.14 10.15
N ILE A 122 -10.02 6.29 9.62
CA ILE A 122 -8.81 6.58 10.40
C ILE A 122 -8.97 7.90 11.17
N ARG A 123 -9.46 8.97 10.53
CA ARG A 123 -9.69 10.25 11.21
C ARG A 123 -10.65 10.11 12.37
N GLN A 124 -11.70 9.31 12.21
CA GLN A 124 -12.69 9.06 13.25
C GLN A 124 -12.12 8.21 14.40
N ALA A 125 -11.40 7.14 14.09
CA ALA A 125 -10.76 6.28 15.09
C ALA A 125 -9.77 7.08 15.97
N PHE A 126 -8.99 7.95 15.36
CA PHE A 126 -8.02 8.81 16.04
C PHE A 126 -8.54 10.22 16.34
N ARG A 127 -9.86 10.42 16.51
CA ARG A 127 -10.43 11.77 16.68
C ARG A 127 -9.88 12.54 17.88
N ARG A 128 -9.47 11.82 18.92
CA ARG A 128 -8.92 12.42 20.15
C ARG A 128 -7.41 12.70 20.09
N HIS A 129 -6.74 12.31 18.99
CA HIS A 129 -5.30 12.48 18.82
C HIS A 129 -5.00 13.44 17.66
N ARG A 130 -3.93 14.22 17.82
CA ARG A 130 -3.39 15.00 16.71
C ARG A 130 -2.85 14.02 15.66
N LYS A 131 -3.13 14.28 14.39
CA LYS A 131 -2.73 13.41 13.28
C LYS A 131 -2.50 14.20 12.01
N LEU A 132 -1.51 13.77 11.25
CA LEU A 132 -1.18 14.32 9.94
C LEU A 132 -1.06 13.16 8.96
N PHE A 133 -1.68 13.29 7.79
CA PHE A 133 -1.49 12.34 6.70
C PHE A 133 -0.37 12.86 5.80
N LEU A 134 0.72 12.13 5.74
CA LEU A 134 1.88 12.48 4.93
C LEU A 134 1.69 12.13 3.45
N SER A 135 0.99 11.03 3.15
CA SER A 135 0.71 10.64 1.77
C SER A 135 -0.55 11.32 1.24
N MET A 136 -0.42 12.19 0.25
CA MET A 136 -1.55 12.86 -0.43
C MET A 136 -2.10 12.02 -1.58
N GLN A 137 -1.27 11.32 -2.31
CA GLN A 137 -1.61 10.41 -3.41
C GLN A 137 -1.61 8.96 -2.93
N PRO A 138 -2.35 8.05 -3.59
CA PRO A 138 -2.15 6.63 -3.36
C PRO A 138 -0.72 6.24 -3.77
N GLU A 139 -0.03 5.53 -2.90
CA GLU A 139 1.28 4.96 -3.18
C GLU A 139 1.11 3.47 -3.35
N LEU A 140 1.55 2.96 -4.49
CA LEU A 140 1.59 1.54 -4.76
C LEU A 140 2.79 0.94 -4.06
N ASN A 141 2.56 -0.13 -3.34
CA ASN A 141 3.62 -0.93 -2.74
C ASN A 141 3.63 -2.30 -3.41
N PHE A 142 4.62 -2.53 -4.25
CA PHE A 142 4.83 -3.80 -4.94
C PHE A 142 5.58 -4.84 -4.09
N GLY A 143 5.72 -4.61 -2.80
CA GLY A 143 6.34 -5.58 -1.87
C GLY A 143 5.53 -6.86 -1.67
N HIS A 144 4.24 -6.84 -1.99
CA HIS A 144 3.34 -7.99 -1.87
C HIS A 144 2.52 -8.18 -3.14
N PRO A 145 3.15 -8.54 -4.28
CA PRO A 145 2.41 -8.84 -5.51
C PRO A 145 1.56 -10.09 -5.29
N CYS A 146 0.35 -10.09 -5.84
CA CYS A 146 -0.60 -11.19 -5.70
C CYS A 146 -1.55 -11.27 -6.89
N GLY A 147 -2.28 -12.38 -7.00
CA GLY A 147 -3.43 -12.51 -7.90
C GLY A 147 -3.13 -12.87 -9.33
N THR A 148 -1.88 -13.18 -9.70
CA THR A 148 -1.53 -13.60 -11.07
C THR A 148 -1.97 -15.04 -11.38
N LEU A 149 -2.06 -15.92 -10.35
CA LEU A 149 -2.47 -17.33 -10.46
C LEU A 149 -3.57 -17.63 -9.43
N ARG A 150 -4.66 -16.88 -9.45
CA ARG A 150 -5.72 -16.97 -8.44
C ARG A 150 -6.35 -18.34 -8.34
N PHE A 151 -6.61 -18.79 -7.12
CA PHE A 151 -7.41 -19.97 -6.87
C PHE A 151 -8.92 -19.67 -6.93
N GLY A 152 -9.70 -20.69 -7.27
CA GLY A 152 -11.15 -20.64 -7.31
C GLY A 152 -11.75 -21.98 -7.68
N GLY A 153 -13.09 -22.07 -7.58
CA GLY A 153 -13.82 -23.29 -7.91
C GLY A 153 -14.17 -23.46 -9.39
N ASP A 154 -14.02 -22.40 -10.19
CA ASP A 154 -14.36 -22.40 -11.61
C ASP A 154 -13.11 -22.21 -12.46
N PRO A 155 -12.74 -23.22 -13.29
CA PRO A 155 -11.56 -23.13 -14.16
C PRO A 155 -11.62 -22.03 -15.23
N LYS A 156 -12.81 -21.46 -15.50
CA LYS A 156 -12.95 -20.33 -16.43
C LYS A 156 -12.52 -19.00 -15.82
N THR A 157 -12.47 -18.90 -14.49
CA THR A 157 -12.20 -17.66 -13.77
C THR A 157 -11.02 -17.75 -12.81
N SER A 158 -10.45 -18.95 -12.66
CA SER A 158 -9.30 -19.21 -11.80
C SER A 158 -8.31 -20.16 -12.47
N VAL A 159 -7.04 -20.01 -12.13
CA VAL A 159 -5.97 -20.89 -12.64
C VAL A 159 -5.81 -22.12 -11.75
N LEU A 160 -6.07 -21.97 -10.45
CA LEU A 160 -5.89 -23.00 -9.44
C LEU A 160 -7.23 -23.38 -8.79
N ASP A 161 -7.32 -24.60 -8.37
CA ASP A 161 -8.40 -25.09 -7.53
C ASP A 161 -8.22 -24.71 -6.06
N ARG A 162 -9.11 -25.20 -5.17
CA ARG A 162 -9.08 -24.91 -3.73
C ARG A 162 -7.88 -25.50 -3.00
N THR A 163 -7.16 -26.43 -3.61
CA THR A 163 -5.95 -27.06 -3.09
C THR A 163 -4.67 -26.44 -3.66
N CYS A 164 -4.81 -25.31 -4.36
CA CYS A 164 -3.74 -24.64 -5.08
C CYS A 164 -3.10 -25.47 -6.21
N LYS A 165 -3.79 -26.51 -6.69
CA LYS A 165 -3.43 -27.27 -7.87
C LYS A 165 -3.96 -26.56 -9.11
N THR A 166 -3.22 -26.57 -10.21
CA THR A 166 -3.71 -26.02 -11.48
C THR A 166 -4.89 -26.85 -12.00
N HIS A 167 -5.87 -26.19 -12.61
CA HIS A 167 -7.00 -26.91 -13.23
C HIS A 167 -6.57 -27.73 -14.47
N ASP A 168 -5.56 -27.24 -15.19
CA ASP A 168 -5.17 -27.80 -16.49
C ASP A 168 -4.07 -28.86 -16.41
N LEU A 169 -3.30 -28.92 -15.31
CA LEU A 169 -2.17 -29.82 -15.14
C LEU A 169 -2.33 -30.67 -13.87
N ASP A 170 -2.02 -31.97 -13.99
CA ASP A 170 -2.21 -32.90 -12.89
C ASP A 170 -1.13 -32.89 -11.82
N ASN A 171 0.02 -32.30 -12.11
CA ASN A 171 1.23 -32.37 -11.27
C ASN A 171 1.82 -31.01 -10.91
N LEU A 172 1.03 -29.92 -11.00
CA LEU A 172 1.51 -28.56 -10.68
C LEU A 172 0.67 -27.90 -9.59
N TRP A 173 1.35 -27.45 -8.54
CA TRP A 173 0.78 -26.66 -7.45
C TRP A 173 1.53 -25.35 -7.29
N VAL A 174 0.82 -24.29 -6.91
CA VAL A 174 1.40 -22.97 -6.65
C VAL A 174 1.09 -22.58 -5.21
N VAL A 175 2.14 -22.25 -4.43
CA VAL A 175 2.03 -22.00 -2.98
C VAL A 175 2.68 -20.69 -2.55
N ASP A 176 2.71 -19.70 -3.43
CA ASP A 176 3.19 -18.35 -3.15
C ASP A 176 2.04 -17.33 -3.20
N SER A 177 2.33 -16.03 -3.02
CA SER A 177 1.30 -15.00 -2.98
C SER A 177 0.53 -14.81 -4.30
N SER A 178 0.98 -15.38 -5.41
CA SER A 178 0.29 -15.29 -6.70
C SER A 178 -1.09 -15.96 -6.69
N PHE A 179 -1.31 -16.95 -5.82
CA PHE A 179 -2.61 -17.61 -5.69
C PHE A 179 -3.68 -16.74 -5.01
N MET A 180 -3.26 -15.74 -4.25
CA MET A 180 -4.19 -14.92 -3.45
C MET A 180 -5.03 -13.99 -4.33
N PRO A 181 -6.36 -13.93 -4.11
CA PRO A 181 -7.25 -13.10 -4.95
C PRO A 181 -7.18 -11.61 -4.65
N SER A 182 -6.53 -11.21 -3.56
CA SER A 182 -6.35 -9.82 -3.17
C SER A 182 -5.08 -9.64 -2.32
N SER A 183 -4.63 -8.39 -2.14
CA SER A 183 -3.42 -8.08 -1.38
C SER A 183 -3.59 -8.13 0.15
N PHE A 184 -4.77 -8.43 0.66
CA PHE A 184 -5.16 -8.49 2.08
C PHE A 184 -4.96 -7.23 2.92
N GLY A 185 -4.31 -6.19 2.44
CA GLY A 185 -4.08 -4.97 3.23
C GLY A 185 -3.35 -5.21 4.56
N VAL A 186 -2.54 -6.25 4.62
CA VAL A 186 -1.70 -6.62 5.77
C VAL A 186 -0.28 -6.90 5.30
N ASN A 187 0.63 -6.85 6.25
CA ASN A 187 2.04 -7.07 5.98
C ASN A 187 2.58 -8.14 6.94
#